data_7f19d60185fd80149df40e3e90e4677f
#
_entry.id   7f19d60185fd80149df40e3e90e4677f
#
_cell.length_a   1.000
_cell.length_b   1.000
_cell.length_c   1.000
_cell.angle_alpha   90.00
_cell.angle_beta   90.00
_cell.angle_gamma   90.00
#
_symmetry.space_group_name_H-M   'P 1'
#
loop_
_entity.id
_entity.type
_entity.pdbx_description
1 polymer ?
#
loop_
_entity_poly.entity_id
_entity_poly.type
_entity_poly.pdbx_seq_one_letter_code
_entity_poly.pdbx_strand_id
1 'polypeptide(L)'
;MKAQFRHCDKDERLKAEHANEEIDKSLTYKNLSFGAFNGDYKSICHAYDERIKYIDEHAGLKKKPRKDRVTCMSWSISCPAGMSDDMASKWFTDVYDLLNTEYSDVLGASAHFDEVHEYVDASTGETAMSRPHMHVFVLPVVEKDGFRRLVGKDFSKRENIVKLNNSIQKLTEDKYPGHTFMTGVKHPGKYQPVEDLKRRSKEAQAIQAEKEKALQEIEREKSNALQVIEGAKNDALDMVISLDKQNAEREANLDAREKQLDERESKMEEKERFMQWSYPTKAGKQIPILRLFEIFRKELKKAENEKKQSLPKQSPAPKPVDYVQKAIVEAIKPAVNKAYEDAQENMKRRVLPTLDYSDKDESDEYSY
;
A
#
# COMPACT_ATOMS: atom_id res chain seq x y z
N MET A 1 31.38 20.80 -17.87
CA MET A 1 32.28 19.73 -17.49
C MET A 1 32.82 19.90 -16.06
N LYS A 2 33.52 21.04 -15.73
CA LYS A 2 34.05 21.25 -14.36
C LYS A 2 33.00 21.20 -13.25
N ALA A 3 31.74 21.60 -13.54
CA ALA A 3 30.61 21.40 -12.59
C ALA A 3 30.32 19.91 -12.31
N GLN A 4 30.46 19.04 -13.31
CA GLN A 4 30.30 17.59 -13.12
C GLN A 4 31.47 16.99 -12.32
N PHE A 5 32.68 17.54 -12.44
CA PHE A 5 33.79 17.14 -11.60
C PHE A 5 33.53 17.43 -10.11
N ARG A 6 32.89 18.56 -9.78
CA ARG A 6 32.48 18.86 -8.40
C ARG A 6 31.53 17.83 -7.83
N HIS A 7 30.58 17.37 -8.64
CA HIS A 7 29.64 16.30 -8.21
C HIS A 7 30.36 14.99 -7.90
N CYS A 8 31.45 14.70 -8.59
CA CYS A 8 32.24 13.47 -8.44
C CYS A 8 33.42 13.60 -7.45
N ASP A 9 33.75 14.81 -7.04
CA ASP A 9 34.78 15.05 -6.04
C ASP A 9 34.24 14.78 -4.64
N LYS A 10 35.03 14.09 -3.82
CA LYS A 10 34.62 13.62 -2.50
C LYS A 10 34.19 14.74 -1.56
N ASP A 11 34.91 15.86 -1.58
CA ASP A 11 34.70 16.96 -0.64
C ASP A 11 33.76 18.02 -1.22
N GLU A 12 33.88 18.36 -2.50
CA GLU A 12 33.07 19.36 -3.17
C GLU A 12 31.59 18.95 -3.25
N ARG A 13 31.28 17.68 -3.50
CA ARG A 13 29.91 17.18 -3.62
C ARG A 13 29.08 17.30 -2.34
N LEU A 14 29.72 17.34 -1.19
CA LEU A 14 29.07 17.46 0.10
C LEU A 14 28.81 18.90 0.53
N LYS A 15 29.31 19.90 -0.22
CA LYS A 15 29.02 21.30 0.03
C LYS A 15 27.57 21.62 -0.31
N ALA A 16 26.93 22.48 0.49
CA ALA A 16 25.51 22.80 0.36
C ALA A 16 25.10 23.28 -1.04
N GLU A 17 25.95 24.01 -1.74
CA GLU A 17 25.75 24.51 -3.10
C GLU A 17 25.78 23.42 -4.20
N HIS A 18 26.30 22.24 -3.88
CA HIS A 18 26.45 21.10 -4.78
C HIS A 18 25.80 19.84 -4.26
N ALA A 19 25.27 19.87 -3.01
CA ALA A 19 24.65 18.70 -2.40
C ALA A 19 23.37 18.32 -3.14
N ASN A 20 23.31 17.07 -3.56
CA ASN A 20 22.07 16.44 -4.00
C ASN A 20 21.32 15.98 -2.75
N GLU A 21 20.01 16.23 -2.66
CA GLU A 21 19.16 15.77 -1.55
C GLU A 21 19.16 14.25 -1.40
N GLU A 22 19.49 13.53 -2.48
CA GLU A 22 19.54 12.07 -2.52
C GLU A 22 20.84 11.46 -1.97
N ILE A 23 21.81 12.29 -1.55
CA ILE A 23 23.09 11.81 -1.01
C ILE A 23 22.94 11.40 0.46
N ASP A 24 23.12 10.11 0.74
CA ASP A 24 23.29 9.63 2.10
C ASP A 24 24.75 9.80 2.55
N LYS A 25 24.99 10.88 3.28
CA LYS A 25 26.35 11.23 3.77
C LYS A 25 27.00 10.13 4.62
N SER A 26 26.19 9.27 5.25
CA SER A 26 26.69 8.16 6.06
C SER A 26 27.37 7.07 5.22
N LEU A 27 27.07 7.01 3.92
CA LEU A 27 27.61 6.02 2.97
C LEU A 27 28.75 6.57 2.11
N THR A 28 29.07 7.86 2.17
CA THR A 28 30.10 8.51 1.33
C THR A 28 31.49 7.87 1.49
N TYR A 29 31.78 7.24 2.64
CA TYR A 29 33.03 6.54 2.85
C TYR A 29 33.23 5.32 1.94
N LYS A 30 32.17 4.78 1.36
CA LYS A 30 32.18 3.64 0.42
C LYS A 30 32.51 4.07 -1.01
N ASN A 31 32.40 5.36 -1.32
CA ASN A 31 32.66 5.86 -2.67
C ASN A 31 34.09 5.59 -3.10
N LEU A 32 34.25 5.25 -4.38
CA LEU A 32 35.56 4.97 -4.96
C LEU A 32 35.96 6.08 -5.91
N SER A 33 37.23 6.38 -5.94
CA SER A 33 37.80 7.36 -6.88
C SER A 33 38.94 6.73 -7.64
N PHE A 34 39.05 7.01 -8.95
CA PHE A 34 40.03 6.43 -9.85
C PHE A 34 40.68 7.52 -10.70
N GLY A 35 41.95 7.31 -11.08
CA GLY A 35 42.71 8.22 -11.92
C GLY A 35 42.83 9.60 -11.31
N ALA A 36 42.52 10.67 -12.06
CA ALA A 36 42.63 12.05 -11.59
C ALA A 36 41.69 12.34 -10.39
N PHE A 37 40.63 11.55 -10.17
CA PHE A 37 39.66 11.72 -9.07
C PHE A 37 40.17 11.19 -7.71
N ASN A 38 41.37 10.59 -7.67
CA ASN A 38 42.05 10.31 -6.42
C ASN A 38 42.65 11.57 -5.73
N GLY A 39 42.72 12.68 -6.46
CA GLY A 39 43.15 13.98 -5.95
C GLY A 39 41.98 14.88 -5.53
N ASP A 40 42.32 16.09 -5.12
CA ASP A 40 41.35 17.13 -4.85
C ASP A 40 40.76 17.71 -6.16
N TYR A 41 39.71 18.50 -6.03
CA TYR A 41 39.02 19.14 -7.17
C TYR A 41 39.96 19.98 -8.06
N LYS A 42 40.95 20.63 -7.45
CA LYS A 42 41.96 21.43 -8.20
C LYS A 42 42.84 20.54 -9.04
N SER A 43 43.29 19.41 -8.48
CA SER A 43 44.08 18.40 -9.16
C SER A 43 43.37 17.81 -10.36
N ILE A 44 42.05 17.50 -10.20
CA ILE A 44 41.20 17.02 -11.29
C ILE A 44 41.11 18.05 -12.41
N CYS A 45 40.84 19.32 -12.08
CA CYS A 45 40.78 20.39 -13.04
C CYS A 45 42.10 20.63 -13.76
N HIS A 46 43.21 20.55 -13.03
CA HIS A 46 44.56 20.69 -13.58
C HIS A 46 44.88 19.55 -14.55
N ALA A 47 44.69 18.30 -14.14
CA ALA A 47 44.90 17.14 -15.01
C ALA A 47 44.06 17.20 -16.30
N TYR A 48 42.82 17.69 -16.22
CA TYR A 48 41.99 17.90 -17.38
C TYR A 48 42.54 19.00 -18.29
N ASP A 49 42.89 20.17 -17.75
CA ASP A 49 43.41 21.30 -18.52
C ASP A 49 44.72 20.96 -19.22
N GLU A 50 45.63 20.27 -18.51
CA GLU A 50 46.89 19.81 -19.08
C GLU A 50 46.70 18.78 -20.20
N ARG A 51 45.77 17.83 -20.01
CA ARG A 51 45.50 16.82 -21.03
C ARG A 51 44.90 17.44 -22.30
N ILE A 52 43.99 18.40 -22.17
CA ILE A 52 43.45 19.15 -23.31
C ILE A 52 44.53 19.93 -24.02
N LYS A 53 45.36 20.65 -23.30
CA LYS A 53 46.49 21.40 -23.83
C LYS A 53 47.44 20.50 -24.64
N TYR A 54 47.83 19.38 -24.03
CA TYR A 54 48.69 18.39 -24.70
C TYR A 54 48.10 17.89 -26.03
N ILE A 55 46.81 17.53 -26.03
CA ILE A 55 46.13 17.02 -27.23
C ILE A 55 46.10 18.15 -28.30
N ASP A 56 45.79 19.37 -27.92
CA ASP A 56 45.71 20.50 -28.86
C ASP A 56 47.06 20.84 -29.52
N GLU A 57 48.12 20.78 -28.74
CA GLU A 57 49.47 21.01 -29.22
C GLU A 57 49.93 19.95 -30.25
N HIS A 58 49.45 18.71 -30.09
CA HIS A 58 49.82 17.57 -30.91
C HIS A 58 48.77 17.15 -31.95
N ALA A 59 47.64 17.92 -32.06
CA ALA A 59 46.52 17.57 -32.96
C ALA A 59 46.79 17.86 -34.45
N GLY A 60 47.94 18.49 -34.81
CA GLY A 60 48.23 18.86 -36.18
C GLY A 60 47.22 19.85 -36.82
N LEU A 61 46.59 20.69 -35.99
CA LEU A 61 45.53 21.58 -36.44
C LEU A 61 46.13 22.84 -37.10
N LYS A 62 45.65 23.18 -38.31
CA LYS A 62 46.04 24.41 -39.00
C LYS A 62 45.32 25.67 -38.45
N LYS A 63 44.22 25.49 -37.69
CA LYS A 63 43.38 26.53 -37.11
C LYS A 63 43.11 26.25 -35.63
N LYS A 64 42.84 27.30 -34.86
CA LYS A 64 42.44 27.13 -33.44
C LYS A 64 41.17 26.29 -33.35
N PRO A 65 41.13 25.37 -32.34
CA PRO A 65 39.93 24.62 -32.08
C PRO A 65 38.71 25.47 -31.81
N ARG A 66 37.52 24.99 -32.16
CA ARG A 66 36.24 25.65 -31.84
C ARG A 66 36.05 25.71 -30.33
N LYS A 67 35.47 26.81 -29.82
CA LYS A 67 35.21 27.00 -28.39
C LYS A 67 34.15 26.06 -27.85
N ASP A 68 33.19 25.67 -28.71
CA ASP A 68 32.01 24.84 -28.38
C ASP A 68 32.24 23.35 -28.63
N ARG A 69 33.48 22.92 -28.90
CA ARG A 69 33.82 21.54 -29.12
C ARG A 69 33.63 20.71 -27.83
N VAL A 70 33.24 19.46 -27.98
CA VAL A 70 33.20 18.49 -26.88
C VAL A 70 34.64 18.12 -26.51
N THR A 71 35.05 18.45 -25.28
CA THR A 71 36.39 18.22 -24.79
C THR A 71 36.47 17.03 -23.81
N CYS A 72 35.33 16.66 -23.21
CA CYS A 72 35.21 15.53 -22.31
C CYS A 72 33.80 14.99 -22.37
N MET A 73 33.64 13.70 -22.18
CA MET A 73 32.35 13.01 -22.07
C MET A 73 32.30 12.29 -20.73
N SER A 74 31.09 12.24 -20.17
CA SER A 74 30.82 11.48 -18.94
C SER A 74 29.92 10.31 -19.28
N TRP A 75 30.30 9.12 -18.86
CA TRP A 75 29.47 7.92 -18.89
C TRP A 75 28.99 7.61 -17.48
N SER A 76 27.71 7.34 -17.32
CA SER A 76 27.16 6.78 -16.08
C SER A 76 26.96 5.29 -16.26
N ILE A 77 27.64 4.50 -15.46
CA ILE A 77 27.67 3.04 -15.53
C ILE A 77 27.13 2.50 -14.21
N SER A 78 25.90 1.98 -14.21
CA SER A 78 25.30 1.37 -13.03
C SER A 78 25.79 -0.06 -12.83
N CYS A 79 26.03 -0.48 -11.59
CA CYS A 79 26.41 -1.85 -11.33
C CYS A 79 25.26 -2.82 -11.64
N PRO A 80 25.55 -4.09 -11.96
CA PRO A 80 24.54 -5.14 -12.08
C PRO A 80 23.64 -5.24 -10.84
N ALA A 81 22.37 -5.59 -11.06
CA ALA A 81 21.44 -5.77 -9.95
C ALA A 81 21.86 -6.93 -9.04
N GLY A 82 21.58 -6.80 -7.74
CA GLY A 82 21.82 -7.86 -6.76
C GLY A 82 23.26 -8.04 -6.31
N MET A 83 24.19 -7.17 -6.74
CA MET A 83 25.56 -7.17 -6.21
C MET A 83 25.59 -6.59 -4.80
N SER A 84 26.36 -7.24 -3.90
CA SER A 84 26.73 -6.62 -2.61
C SER A 84 27.70 -5.45 -2.83
N ASP A 85 27.81 -4.54 -1.85
CA ASP A 85 28.70 -3.38 -1.96
C ASP A 85 30.15 -3.77 -2.20
N ASP A 86 30.64 -4.84 -1.55
CA ASP A 86 32.01 -5.36 -1.76
C ASP A 86 32.22 -5.90 -3.18
N MET A 87 31.20 -6.57 -3.71
CA MET A 87 31.23 -7.09 -5.08
C MET A 87 31.17 -5.96 -6.10
N ALA A 88 30.27 -4.99 -5.87
CA ALA A 88 30.12 -3.79 -6.69
C ALA A 88 31.43 -2.98 -6.71
N SER A 89 32.11 -2.83 -5.56
CA SER A 89 33.42 -2.15 -5.47
C SER A 89 34.49 -2.81 -6.34
N LYS A 90 34.58 -4.14 -6.31
CA LYS A 90 35.48 -4.91 -7.16
C LYS A 90 35.09 -4.79 -8.62
N TRP A 91 33.81 -4.88 -8.91
CA TRP A 91 33.28 -4.75 -10.28
C TRP A 91 33.60 -3.38 -10.87
N PHE A 92 33.39 -2.28 -10.11
CA PHE A 92 33.75 -0.94 -10.58
C PHE A 92 35.26 -0.80 -10.84
N THR A 93 36.09 -1.41 -10.02
CA THR A 93 37.55 -1.43 -10.24
C THR A 93 37.89 -2.15 -11.53
N ASP A 94 37.36 -3.34 -11.74
CA ASP A 94 37.57 -4.11 -12.97
C ASP A 94 37.06 -3.40 -14.23
N VAL A 95 35.90 -2.75 -14.13
CA VAL A 95 35.34 -1.94 -15.23
C VAL A 95 36.20 -0.72 -15.51
N TYR A 96 36.73 -0.03 -14.48
CA TYR A 96 37.64 1.08 -14.66
C TYR A 96 38.91 0.64 -15.36
N ASP A 97 39.53 -0.47 -14.95
CA ASP A 97 40.74 -1.03 -15.55
C ASP A 97 40.52 -1.45 -17.01
N LEU A 98 39.35 -2.06 -17.31
CA LEU A 98 38.96 -2.37 -18.69
C LEU A 98 38.91 -1.10 -19.55
N LEU A 99 38.22 -0.07 -19.05
CA LEU A 99 38.05 1.19 -19.77
C LEU A 99 39.39 1.92 -19.97
N ASN A 100 40.26 1.93 -18.97
CA ASN A 100 41.57 2.54 -19.04
C ASN A 100 42.51 1.77 -20.00
N THR A 101 42.25 0.49 -20.23
CA THR A 101 42.97 -0.32 -21.22
C THR A 101 42.41 -0.09 -22.64
N GLU A 102 41.10 -0.04 -22.81
CA GLU A 102 40.46 0.12 -24.13
C GLU A 102 40.50 1.58 -24.64
N TYR A 103 40.50 2.56 -23.74
CA TYR A 103 40.48 3.99 -24.05
C TYR A 103 41.65 4.72 -23.43
N SER A 104 42.61 5.14 -24.25
CA SER A 104 43.86 5.76 -23.79
C SER A 104 43.71 7.12 -23.10
N ASP A 105 42.51 7.72 -23.13
CA ASP A 105 42.27 9.07 -22.64
C ASP A 105 41.15 9.13 -21.58
N VAL A 106 41.08 8.11 -20.72
CA VAL A 106 40.27 8.15 -19.52
C VAL A 106 40.94 9.09 -18.51
N LEU A 107 40.23 10.17 -18.15
CA LEU A 107 40.72 11.12 -17.13
C LEU A 107 40.64 10.49 -15.72
N GLY A 108 39.61 9.76 -15.46
CA GLY A 108 39.34 9.10 -14.21
C GLY A 108 37.84 8.80 -14.03
N ALA A 109 37.52 8.25 -12.87
CA ALA A 109 36.15 7.88 -12.55
C ALA A 109 35.84 8.06 -11.04
N SER A 110 34.57 8.17 -10.71
CA SER A 110 34.08 8.16 -9.34
C SER A 110 32.84 7.25 -9.24
N ALA A 111 32.90 6.25 -8.38
CA ALA A 111 31.75 5.38 -8.10
C ALA A 111 31.03 5.82 -6.82
N HIS A 112 29.73 5.94 -6.90
CA HIS A 112 28.86 6.46 -5.86
C HIS A 112 28.01 5.36 -5.28
N PHE A 113 28.16 5.09 -3.99
CA PHE A 113 27.37 4.20 -3.17
C PHE A 113 26.38 4.97 -2.29
N ASP A 114 26.56 6.26 -2.17
CA ASP A 114 25.81 7.16 -1.32
C ASP A 114 24.62 7.86 -2.02
N GLU A 115 24.38 7.52 -3.28
CA GLU A 115 23.21 8.00 -4.06
C GLU A 115 22.20 6.88 -4.31
N VAL A 116 22.22 5.83 -3.47
CA VAL A 116 21.25 4.74 -3.53
C VAL A 116 20.01 5.14 -2.73
N HIS A 117 18.91 5.28 -3.42
CA HIS A 117 17.64 5.71 -2.83
C HIS A 117 16.48 4.95 -3.45
N GLU A 118 15.38 4.91 -2.71
CA GLU A 118 14.11 4.36 -3.16
C GLU A 118 13.41 5.32 -4.12
N TYR A 119 12.88 4.78 -5.20
CA TYR A 119 12.06 5.54 -6.14
C TYR A 119 10.88 4.70 -6.65
N VAL A 120 9.82 5.35 -7.08
CA VAL A 120 8.71 4.69 -7.76
C VAL A 120 8.93 4.83 -9.26
N ASP A 121 8.98 3.69 -9.96
CA ASP A 121 9.04 3.67 -11.43
C ASP A 121 7.70 4.18 -11.98
N ALA A 122 7.73 5.33 -12.66
CA ALA A 122 6.53 5.98 -13.17
C ALA A 122 5.84 5.17 -14.29
N SER A 123 6.50 4.16 -14.87
CA SER A 123 5.94 3.32 -15.93
C SER A 123 5.23 2.08 -15.37
N THR A 124 5.74 1.51 -14.30
CA THR A 124 5.19 0.30 -13.67
C THR A 124 4.40 0.60 -12.40
N GLY A 125 4.66 1.72 -11.74
CA GLY A 125 4.12 2.06 -10.42
C GLY A 125 4.74 1.23 -9.29
N GLU A 126 5.79 0.47 -9.57
CA GLU A 126 6.49 -0.35 -8.58
C GLU A 126 7.60 0.43 -7.89
N THR A 127 7.80 0.15 -6.61
CA THR A 127 8.91 0.69 -5.85
C THR A 127 10.19 -0.05 -6.22
N ALA A 128 11.25 0.69 -6.54
CA ALA A 128 12.56 0.19 -6.89
C ALA A 128 13.66 0.94 -6.14
N MET A 129 14.79 0.28 -5.95
CA MET A 129 16.01 0.91 -5.42
C MET A 129 16.92 1.31 -6.56
N SER A 130 17.42 2.55 -6.54
CA SER A 130 18.51 2.95 -7.43
C SER A 130 19.78 2.13 -7.08
N ARG A 131 20.66 2.00 -8.04
CA ARG A 131 21.87 1.17 -7.88
C ARG A 131 23.10 2.03 -7.75
N PRO A 132 24.15 1.57 -7.04
CA PRO A 132 25.46 2.20 -7.12
C PRO A 132 25.86 2.39 -8.58
N HIS A 133 26.46 3.51 -8.90
CA HIS A 133 26.87 3.85 -10.26
C HIS A 133 28.20 4.57 -10.28
N MET A 134 28.89 4.49 -11.42
CA MET A 134 30.18 5.11 -11.63
C MET A 134 30.10 6.13 -12.75
N HIS A 135 30.56 7.34 -12.50
CA HIS A 135 30.80 8.35 -13.51
C HIS A 135 32.24 8.21 -14.03
N VAL A 136 32.37 7.92 -15.32
CA VAL A 136 33.65 7.82 -16.00
C VAL A 136 33.83 8.99 -16.93
N PHE A 137 34.93 9.71 -16.81
CA PHE A 137 35.24 10.86 -17.63
C PHE A 137 36.30 10.51 -18.66
N VAL A 138 35.95 10.66 -19.94
CA VAL A 138 36.76 10.30 -21.07
C VAL A 138 36.91 11.48 -22.01
N LEU A 139 38.15 11.74 -22.46
CA LEU A 139 38.38 12.70 -23.51
C LEU A 139 38.11 12.02 -24.87
N PRO A 140 37.23 12.57 -25.73
CA PRO A 140 36.84 11.94 -27.00
C PRO A 140 37.95 12.04 -28.05
N VAL A 141 39.08 11.40 -27.77
CA VAL A 141 40.24 11.40 -28.64
C VAL A 141 40.11 10.33 -29.71
N VAL A 142 40.30 10.73 -30.94
CA VAL A 142 40.31 9.84 -32.11
C VAL A 142 41.64 10.08 -32.89
N GLU A 143 42.24 9.01 -33.32
CA GLU A 143 43.39 9.08 -34.22
C GLU A 143 42.91 9.32 -35.65
N LYS A 144 43.37 10.39 -36.25
CA LYS A 144 43.01 10.77 -37.62
C LYS A 144 44.20 11.40 -38.31
N ASP A 145 44.58 10.88 -39.49
CA ASP A 145 45.73 11.32 -40.28
C ASP A 145 47.04 11.34 -39.50
N GLY A 146 47.24 10.36 -38.61
CA GLY A 146 48.43 10.25 -37.73
C GLY A 146 48.46 11.23 -36.56
N PHE A 147 47.35 11.98 -36.31
CA PHE A 147 47.21 12.92 -35.20
C PHE A 147 46.11 12.51 -34.26
N ARG A 148 46.32 12.74 -32.97
CA ARG A 148 45.30 12.54 -31.92
C ARG A 148 44.46 13.82 -31.80
N ARG A 149 43.18 13.72 -32.02
CA ARG A 149 42.27 14.89 -32.06
C ARG A 149 41.01 14.64 -31.23
N LEU A 150 40.51 15.69 -30.59
CA LEU A 150 39.20 15.65 -29.90
C LEU A 150 38.07 15.68 -30.93
N VAL A 151 37.37 14.59 -31.08
CA VAL A 151 36.23 14.46 -32.06
C VAL A 151 35.07 13.75 -31.38
N GLY A 152 34.25 14.53 -30.64
CA GLY A 152 33.11 13.99 -29.87
C GLY A 152 32.13 13.21 -30.73
N LYS A 153 31.80 13.69 -31.95
CA LYS A 153 30.85 13.02 -32.86
C LYS A 153 31.35 11.60 -33.27
N ASP A 154 32.63 11.45 -33.54
CA ASP A 154 33.17 10.15 -33.94
C ASP A 154 33.29 9.21 -32.75
N PHE A 155 33.64 9.74 -31.58
CA PHE A 155 33.75 8.98 -30.33
C PHE A 155 32.38 8.45 -29.86
N SER A 156 31.32 9.24 -29.97
CA SER A 156 29.97 8.89 -29.51
C SER A 156 29.12 8.12 -30.53
N LYS A 157 29.74 7.57 -31.60
CA LYS A 157 29.02 6.71 -32.54
C LYS A 157 28.40 5.51 -31.83
N ARG A 158 27.20 5.13 -32.29
CA ARG A 158 26.47 3.98 -31.73
C ARG A 158 27.31 2.72 -31.64
N GLU A 159 28.16 2.47 -32.64
CA GLU A 159 29.05 1.30 -32.71
C GLU A 159 30.00 1.27 -31.53
N ASN A 160 30.58 2.42 -31.14
CA ASN A 160 31.48 2.52 -29.99
C ASN A 160 30.78 2.29 -28.67
N ILE A 161 29.54 2.82 -28.53
CA ILE A 161 28.75 2.58 -27.32
C ILE A 161 28.30 1.12 -27.22
N VAL A 162 27.93 0.50 -28.33
CA VAL A 162 27.62 -0.95 -28.36
C VAL A 162 28.84 -1.78 -28.00
N LYS A 163 30.01 -1.45 -28.55
CA LYS A 163 31.28 -2.10 -28.22
C LYS A 163 31.59 -1.99 -26.74
N LEU A 164 31.51 -0.79 -26.17
CA LEU A 164 31.68 -0.54 -24.74
C LEU A 164 30.76 -1.42 -23.88
N ASN A 165 29.48 -1.40 -24.18
CA ASN A 165 28.50 -2.20 -23.42
C ASN A 165 28.80 -3.71 -23.51
N ASN A 166 29.19 -4.20 -24.70
CA ASN A 166 29.55 -5.60 -24.89
C ASN A 166 30.82 -5.98 -24.12
N SER A 167 31.85 -5.10 -24.08
CA SER A 167 33.05 -5.32 -23.31
C SER A 167 32.77 -5.42 -21.82
N ILE A 168 31.94 -4.51 -21.27
CA ILE A 168 31.49 -4.55 -19.86
C ILE A 168 30.64 -5.79 -19.58
N GLN A 169 29.74 -6.15 -20.48
CA GLN A 169 28.92 -7.36 -20.34
C GLN A 169 29.79 -8.61 -20.26
N LYS A 170 30.75 -8.75 -21.20
CA LYS A 170 31.68 -9.88 -21.22
C LYS A 170 32.52 -9.96 -19.93
N LEU A 171 33.07 -8.85 -19.48
CA LEU A 171 33.79 -8.78 -18.22
C LEU A 171 32.92 -9.25 -17.06
N THR A 172 31.63 -8.81 -17.05
CA THR A 172 30.68 -9.18 -16.00
C THR A 172 30.40 -10.68 -16.00
N GLU A 173 30.14 -11.26 -17.17
CA GLU A 173 29.86 -12.70 -17.31
C GLU A 173 31.05 -13.55 -16.91
N ASP A 174 32.29 -13.12 -17.32
CA ASP A 174 33.51 -13.86 -17.06
C ASP A 174 33.94 -13.83 -15.58
N LYS A 175 33.80 -12.69 -14.90
CA LYS A 175 34.30 -12.51 -13.52
C LYS A 175 33.20 -12.59 -12.43
N TYR A 176 31.94 -12.34 -12.78
CA TYR A 176 30.85 -12.23 -11.83
C TYR A 176 29.66 -13.12 -12.24
N PRO A 177 29.81 -14.45 -12.20
CA PRO A 177 28.78 -15.37 -12.65
C PRO A 177 27.47 -15.16 -11.88
N GLY A 178 26.35 -15.21 -12.60
CA GLY A 178 25.02 -14.95 -12.05
C GLY A 178 24.58 -13.47 -12.08
N HIS A 179 25.46 -12.56 -12.51
CA HIS A 179 25.14 -11.15 -12.70
C HIS A 179 25.19 -10.77 -14.19
N THR A 180 24.36 -9.80 -14.57
CA THR A 180 24.35 -9.29 -15.94
C THR A 180 24.34 -7.76 -15.93
N PHE A 181 25.17 -7.15 -16.78
CA PHE A 181 25.22 -5.70 -16.94
C PHE A 181 24.09 -5.21 -17.84
N MET A 182 23.92 -5.87 -18.99
CA MET A 182 22.84 -5.53 -19.93
C MET A 182 21.56 -6.29 -19.59
N THR A 183 20.56 -5.60 -19.07
CA THR A 183 19.29 -6.21 -18.67
C THR A 183 18.42 -6.67 -19.84
N GLY A 184 18.79 -6.36 -21.08
CA GLY A 184 17.97 -6.66 -22.26
C GLY A 184 16.66 -5.82 -22.37
N VAL A 185 16.36 -5.02 -21.37
CA VAL A 185 15.19 -4.14 -21.36
C VAL A 185 15.42 -3.04 -22.41
N LYS A 186 14.67 -3.10 -23.47
CA LYS A 186 14.61 -1.99 -24.42
C LYS A 186 13.67 -0.95 -23.82
N HIS A 187 14.21 0.21 -23.48
CA HIS A 187 13.35 1.35 -23.15
C HIS A 187 12.72 1.87 -24.45
N PRO A 188 11.45 1.58 -24.71
CA PRO A 188 10.75 2.11 -25.85
C PRO A 188 10.43 3.58 -25.57
N GLY A 189 11.20 4.49 -26.11
CA GLY A 189 10.84 5.90 -25.96
C GLY A 189 11.95 6.88 -26.33
N LYS A 190 11.55 8.11 -26.57
CA LYS A 190 12.46 9.26 -26.69
C LYS A 190 13.22 9.44 -25.37
N TYR A 191 14.45 9.91 -25.46
CA TYR A 191 15.23 10.33 -24.30
C TYR A 191 14.39 11.23 -23.39
N GLN A 192 14.27 10.86 -22.13
CA GLN A 192 13.58 11.67 -21.13
C GLN A 192 14.66 12.32 -20.24
N PRO A 193 14.60 13.64 -20.03
CA PRO A 193 15.48 14.32 -19.10
C PRO A 193 15.39 13.69 -17.69
N VAL A 194 16.51 13.59 -17.00
CA VAL A 194 16.56 13.04 -15.63
C VAL A 194 15.63 13.81 -14.68
N GLU A 195 15.51 15.11 -14.87
CA GLU A 195 14.64 15.99 -14.09
C GLU A 195 13.16 15.60 -14.24
N ASP A 196 12.73 15.25 -15.47
CA ASP A 196 11.36 14.78 -15.71
C ASP A 196 11.11 13.39 -15.08
N LEU A 197 12.10 12.50 -15.11
CA LEU A 197 12.02 11.20 -14.44
C LEU A 197 11.91 11.37 -12.91
N LYS A 198 12.73 12.25 -12.32
CA LYS A 198 12.67 12.58 -10.90
C LYS A 198 11.33 13.19 -10.50
N ARG A 199 10.81 14.13 -11.31
CA ARG A 199 9.50 14.73 -11.06
C ARG A 199 8.39 13.68 -11.08
N ARG A 200 8.35 12.81 -12.09
CA ARG A 200 7.36 11.72 -12.18
C ARG A 200 7.46 10.73 -11.04
N SER A 201 8.68 10.38 -10.61
CA SER A 201 8.88 9.54 -9.45
C SER A 201 8.33 10.17 -8.17
N LYS A 202 8.61 11.46 -7.92
CA LYS A 202 8.04 12.21 -6.78
C LYS A 202 6.50 12.26 -6.82
N GLU A 203 5.93 12.52 -8.00
CA GLU A 203 4.48 12.50 -8.20
C GLU A 203 3.88 11.11 -7.93
N ALA A 204 4.53 10.04 -8.41
CA ALA A 204 4.11 8.67 -8.16
C ALA A 204 4.21 8.29 -6.67
N GLN A 205 5.29 8.69 -5.97
CA GLN A 205 5.43 8.51 -4.52
C GLN A 205 4.32 9.24 -3.73
N ALA A 206 3.99 10.47 -4.12
CA ALA A 206 2.91 11.22 -3.49
C ALA A 206 1.55 10.52 -3.64
N ILE A 207 1.25 10.02 -4.84
CA ILE A 207 0.02 9.24 -5.11
C ILE A 207 -0.01 7.95 -4.30
N GLN A 208 1.12 7.26 -4.18
CA GLN A 208 1.22 6.04 -3.40
C GLN A 208 1.01 6.29 -1.90
N ALA A 209 1.64 7.35 -1.36
CA ALA A 209 1.44 7.75 0.02
C ALA A 209 -0.02 8.16 0.32
N GLU A 210 -0.70 8.82 -0.61
CA GLU A 210 -2.12 9.14 -0.49
C GLU A 210 -3.00 7.89 -0.53
N LYS A 211 -2.67 6.95 -1.41
CA LYS A 211 -3.33 5.62 -1.47
C LYS A 211 -3.20 4.86 -0.15
N GLU A 212 -2.01 4.81 0.43
CA GLU A 212 -1.75 4.13 1.70
C GLU A 212 -2.55 4.75 2.84
N LYS A 213 -2.58 6.09 2.92
CA LYS A 213 -3.41 6.81 3.91
C LYS A 213 -4.88 6.47 3.76
N ALA A 214 -5.38 6.46 2.52
CA ALA A 214 -6.77 6.11 2.24
C ALA A 214 -7.10 4.66 2.64
N LEU A 215 -6.20 3.72 2.38
CA LEU A 215 -6.35 2.32 2.80
C LEU A 215 -6.36 2.18 4.33
N GLN A 216 -5.49 2.87 5.04
CA GLN A 216 -5.46 2.87 6.51
C GLN A 216 -6.75 3.45 7.10
N GLU A 217 -7.30 4.50 6.50
CA GLU A 217 -8.57 5.10 6.92
C GLU A 217 -9.74 4.13 6.72
N ILE A 218 -9.81 3.47 5.56
CA ILE A 218 -10.81 2.44 5.28
C ILE A 218 -10.72 1.27 6.28
N GLU A 219 -9.52 0.79 6.59
CA GLU A 219 -9.34 -0.31 7.54
C GLU A 219 -9.74 0.12 8.97
N ARG A 220 -9.46 1.37 9.35
CA ARG A 220 -9.92 1.94 10.62
C ARG A 220 -11.44 2.04 10.68
N GLU A 221 -12.09 2.55 9.64
CA GLU A 221 -13.55 2.64 9.55
C GLU A 221 -14.20 1.26 9.61
N LYS A 222 -13.64 0.29 8.89
CA LYS A 222 -14.08 -1.11 8.92
C LYS A 222 -13.96 -1.72 10.32
N SER A 223 -12.84 -1.48 11.01
CA SER A 223 -12.65 -1.93 12.39
C SER A 223 -13.67 -1.33 13.34
N ASN A 224 -13.94 -0.03 13.24
CA ASN A 224 -14.95 0.66 14.04
C ASN A 224 -16.37 0.10 13.76
N ALA A 225 -16.70 -0.13 12.49
CA ALA A 225 -17.98 -0.70 12.12
C ALA A 225 -18.19 -2.12 12.69
N LEU A 226 -17.14 -2.95 12.65
CA LEU A 226 -17.15 -4.28 13.25
C LEU A 226 -17.35 -4.24 14.77
N GLN A 227 -16.71 -3.31 15.47
CA GLN A 227 -16.91 -3.13 16.92
C GLN A 227 -18.35 -2.73 17.26
N VAL A 228 -18.96 -1.83 16.47
CA VAL A 228 -20.36 -1.43 16.65
C VAL A 228 -21.30 -2.61 16.43
N ILE A 229 -21.06 -3.42 15.40
CA ILE A 229 -21.85 -4.63 15.11
C ILE A 229 -21.73 -5.65 16.25
N GLU A 230 -20.52 -5.85 16.75
CA GLU A 230 -20.28 -6.79 17.84
C GLU A 230 -20.91 -6.32 19.16
N GLY A 231 -20.85 -5.02 19.45
CA GLY A 231 -21.57 -4.41 20.56
C GLY A 231 -23.08 -4.63 20.47
N ALA A 232 -23.67 -4.30 19.31
CA ALA A 232 -25.11 -4.49 19.08
C ALA A 232 -25.54 -5.97 19.18
N LYS A 233 -24.68 -6.90 18.74
CA LYS A 233 -24.91 -8.34 18.87
C LYS A 233 -24.92 -8.76 20.33
N ASN A 234 -23.99 -8.28 21.13
CA ASN A 234 -23.91 -8.60 22.56
C ASN A 234 -25.12 -8.04 23.31
N ASP A 235 -25.50 -6.79 23.05
CA ASP A 235 -26.70 -6.18 23.63
C ASP A 235 -27.97 -6.97 23.30
N ALA A 236 -28.11 -7.43 22.04
CA ALA A 236 -29.21 -8.28 21.63
C ALA A 236 -29.20 -9.65 22.33
N LEU A 237 -28.04 -10.24 22.54
CA LEU A 237 -27.89 -11.50 23.26
C LEU A 237 -28.29 -11.36 24.73
N ASP A 238 -27.86 -10.29 25.39
CA ASP A 238 -28.22 -10.00 26.78
C ASP A 238 -29.73 -9.79 26.94
N MET A 239 -30.35 -9.13 25.95
CA MET A 239 -31.82 -8.96 25.94
C MET A 239 -32.54 -10.30 25.80
N VAL A 240 -32.05 -11.22 24.94
CA VAL A 240 -32.61 -12.57 24.80
C VAL A 240 -32.50 -13.35 26.10
N ILE A 241 -31.33 -13.34 26.73
CA ILE A 241 -31.10 -14.01 28.01
C ILE A 241 -32.04 -13.47 29.10
N SER A 242 -32.24 -12.15 29.13
CA SER A 242 -33.18 -11.51 30.08
C SER A 242 -34.63 -11.95 29.85
N LEU A 243 -35.04 -12.03 28.58
CA LEU A 243 -36.39 -12.49 28.21
C LEU A 243 -36.59 -13.97 28.55
N ASP A 244 -35.62 -14.81 28.30
CA ASP A 244 -35.70 -16.24 28.65
C ASP A 244 -35.82 -16.43 30.16
N LYS A 245 -35.07 -15.66 30.97
CA LYS A 245 -35.19 -15.67 32.42
C LYS A 245 -36.60 -15.23 32.89
N GLN A 246 -37.14 -14.18 32.30
CA GLN A 246 -38.51 -13.72 32.60
C GLN A 246 -39.55 -14.77 32.20
N ASN A 247 -39.39 -15.46 31.09
CA ASN A 247 -40.28 -16.52 30.66
C ASN A 247 -40.20 -17.73 31.59
N ALA A 248 -38.99 -18.15 32.01
CA ALA A 248 -38.83 -19.21 32.99
C ALA A 248 -39.49 -18.87 34.35
N GLU A 249 -39.37 -17.65 34.83
CA GLU A 249 -40.03 -17.18 36.03
C GLU A 249 -41.57 -17.17 35.86
N ARG A 250 -42.08 -16.83 34.69
CA ARG A 250 -43.53 -16.90 34.37
C ARG A 250 -44.04 -18.34 34.36
N GLU A 251 -43.31 -19.23 33.71
CA GLU A 251 -43.65 -20.67 33.68
C GLU A 251 -43.69 -21.27 35.11
N ALA A 252 -42.66 -20.99 35.91
CA ALA A 252 -42.65 -21.44 37.30
C ALA A 252 -43.80 -20.90 38.13
N ASN A 253 -44.22 -19.65 37.91
CA ASN A 253 -45.42 -19.06 38.55
C ASN A 253 -46.70 -19.71 38.08
N LEU A 254 -46.81 -20.08 36.80
CA LEU A 254 -47.99 -20.78 36.27
C LEU A 254 -48.11 -22.18 36.85
N ASP A 255 -46.99 -22.92 36.88
CA ASP A 255 -46.95 -24.26 37.49
C ASP A 255 -47.34 -24.22 38.98
N ALA A 256 -46.80 -23.23 39.73
CA ALA A 256 -47.18 -23.06 41.14
C ALA A 256 -48.67 -22.74 41.31
N ARG A 257 -49.25 -21.97 40.40
CA ARG A 257 -50.69 -21.65 40.42
C ARG A 257 -51.57 -22.83 40.03
N GLU A 258 -51.10 -23.63 39.05
CA GLU A 258 -51.79 -24.85 38.65
C GLU A 258 -51.82 -25.84 39.79
N LYS A 259 -50.70 -26.05 40.46
CA LYS A 259 -50.64 -26.89 41.68
C LYS A 259 -51.57 -26.41 42.81
N GLN A 260 -51.66 -25.08 43.00
CA GLN A 260 -52.60 -24.53 43.97
C GLN A 260 -54.09 -24.79 43.59
N LEU A 261 -54.39 -24.77 42.30
CA LEU A 261 -55.71 -25.06 41.78
C LEU A 261 -56.06 -26.56 41.98
N ASP A 262 -55.14 -27.46 41.70
CA ASP A 262 -55.29 -28.88 41.89
C ASP A 262 -55.50 -29.22 43.38
N GLU A 263 -54.73 -28.60 44.29
CA GLU A 263 -54.92 -28.75 45.74
C GLU A 263 -56.29 -28.22 46.19
N ARG A 264 -56.78 -27.15 45.57
CA ARG A 264 -58.10 -26.60 45.84
C ARG A 264 -59.22 -27.52 45.33
N GLU A 265 -59.07 -28.06 44.11
CA GLU A 265 -60.00 -29.04 43.56
C GLU A 265 -60.07 -30.31 44.42
N SER A 266 -58.91 -30.83 44.80
CA SER A 266 -58.83 -31.99 45.69
C SER A 266 -59.54 -31.74 47.03
N LYS A 267 -59.34 -30.57 47.66
CA LYS A 267 -60.03 -30.20 48.90
C LYS A 267 -61.53 -29.98 48.68
N MET A 268 -61.94 -29.55 47.49
CA MET A 268 -63.37 -29.45 47.17
C MET A 268 -64.01 -30.81 46.96
N GLU A 269 -63.30 -31.72 46.25
CA GLU A 269 -63.78 -33.11 46.11
C GLU A 269 -63.91 -33.84 47.46
N GLU A 270 -62.96 -33.61 48.37
CA GLU A 270 -63.00 -34.15 49.72
C GLU A 270 -64.19 -33.59 50.48
N LYS A 271 -64.49 -32.30 50.37
CA LYS A 271 -65.67 -31.66 50.92
C LYS A 271 -67.03 -32.15 50.27
N GLU A 272 -66.99 -32.41 48.96
CA GLU A 272 -68.11 -32.99 48.22
C GLU A 272 -68.42 -34.42 48.70
N ARG A 273 -67.36 -35.27 48.91
CA ARG A 273 -67.56 -36.59 49.53
C ARG A 273 -68.12 -36.53 50.95
N PHE A 274 -67.70 -35.48 51.71
CA PHE A 274 -68.24 -35.27 53.06
C PHE A 274 -69.64 -34.82 53.05
N MET A 275 -70.15 -34.12 52.00
CA MET A 275 -71.51 -33.62 51.84
C MET A 275 -72.49 -34.59 51.15
N GLN A 276 -72.00 -35.78 50.74
CA GLN A 276 -72.83 -36.86 50.28
C GLN A 276 -73.71 -37.49 51.43
N TRP A 277 -73.48 -37.05 52.65
CA TRP A 277 -74.33 -37.40 53.77
C TRP A 277 -75.55 -36.53 53.74
N SER A 278 -76.70 -37.24 53.50
CA SER A 278 -78.04 -36.70 53.39
C SER A 278 -78.46 -35.86 54.60
N TYR A 279 -78.85 -34.61 54.31
CA TYR A 279 -79.43 -33.76 55.31
C TYR A 279 -80.98 -33.90 55.26
N PRO A 280 -81.65 -34.25 56.36
CA PRO A 280 -83.10 -34.31 56.42
C PRO A 280 -83.67 -32.88 56.53
N THR A 281 -84.51 -32.47 55.58
CA THR A 281 -85.24 -31.23 55.65
C THR A 281 -86.39 -31.40 56.69
N LYS A 282 -86.80 -30.32 57.33
CA LYS A 282 -87.93 -30.28 58.32
C LYS A 282 -89.22 -30.83 57.78
N ALA A 283 -89.37 -31.10 56.48
CA ALA A 283 -90.56 -31.64 55.79
C ALA A 283 -90.36 -33.11 55.32
N GLY A 284 -89.36 -33.84 55.82
CA GLY A 284 -89.20 -35.26 55.51
C GLY A 284 -88.67 -35.56 54.10
N LYS A 285 -88.35 -34.58 53.27
CA LYS A 285 -87.79 -34.77 51.96
C LYS A 285 -86.29 -34.62 52.05
N GLN A 286 -85.59 -35.62 51.62
CA GLN A 286 -84.09 -35.53 51.42
C GLN A 286 -83.85 -34.81 50.10
N ILE A 287 -83.26 -33.63 50.17
CA ILE A 287 -82.75 -32.93 48.98
C ILE A 287 -81.27 -33.20 48.93
N PRO A 288 -80.80 -33.82 47.85
CA PRO A 288 -79.32 -34.01 47.71
C PRO A 288 -78.71 -32.62 47.65
N ILE A 289 -77.84 -32.33 48.61
CA ILE A 289 -77.04 -31.11 48.65
C ILE A 289 -76.24 -30.92 47.36
N LEU A 290 -75.90 -32.00 46.68
CA LEU A 290 -75.33 -32.04 45.34
C LEU A 290 -76.05 -31.15 44.33
N ARG A 291 -77.37 -31.01 44.37
CA ARG A 291 -78.10 -30.21 43.39
C ARG A 291 -77.95 -28.70 43.63
N LEU A 292 -77.79 -28.26 44.82
CA LEU A 292 -77.44 -26.89 45.16
C LEU A 292 -76.05 -26.53 44.78
N PHE A 293 -75.06 -27.46 44.97
CA PHE A 293 -73.69 -27.27 44.59
C PHE A 293 -73.46 -27.29 43.08
N GLU A 294 -74.18 -28.11 42.32
CA GLU A 294 -74.12 -28.10 40.86
C GLU A 294 -74.61 -26.76 40.27
N ILE A 295 -75.66 -26.14 40.86
CA ILE A 295 -76.12 -24.83 40.46
C ILE A 295 -75.05 -23.79 40.77
N PHE A 296 -74.44 -23.81 41.95
CA PHE A 296 -73.33 -22.89 42.31
C PHE A 296 -72.07 -23.06 41.44
N ARG A 297 -71.76 -24.31 41.15
CA ARG A 297 -70.58 -24.62 40.30
C ARG A 297 -70.78 -24.14 38.86
N LYS A 298 -72.02 -24.22 38.31
CA LYS A 298 -72.32 -23.67 37.01
C LYS A 298 -72.26 -22.14 36.97
N GLU A 299 -72.73 -21.48 38.03
CA GLU A 299 -72.65 -20.01 38.15
C GLU A 299 -71.23 -19.50 38.29
N LEU A 300 -70.38 -20.17 39.09
CA LEU A 300 -68.92 -19.87 39.21
C LEU A 300 -68.12 -20.08 37.88
N LYS A 301 -68.35 -21.20 37.18
CA LYS A 301 -67.74 -21.42 35.86
C LYS A 301 -68.21 -20.40 34.82
N LYS A 302 -69.46 -19.93 34.94
CA LYS A 302 -69.96 -18.88 34.04
C LYS A 302 -69.25 -17.53 34.33
N ALA A 303 -69.08 -17.16 35.60
CA ALA A 303 -68.36 -15.97 36.04
C ALA A 303 -66.89 -16.00 35.69
N GLU A 304 -66.20 -17.16 35.78
CA GLU A 304 -64.81 -17.32 35.36
C GLU A 304 -64.64 -17.25 33.84
N ASN A 305 -65.58 -17.82 33.07
CA ASN A 305 -65.58 -17.72 31.62
C ASN A 305 -65.91 -16.30 31.13
N GLU A 306 -66.74 -15.57 31.82
CA GLU A 306 -67.04 -14.15 31.54
C GLU A 306 -65.81 -13.28 31.85
N LYS A 307 -65.01 -13.61 32.90
CA LYS A 307 -63.74 -12.95 33.20
C LYS A 307 -62.64 -13.30 32.22
N LYS A 308 -62.59 -14.52 31.71
CA LYS A 308 -61.64 -14.93 30.65
C LYS A 308 -61.97 -14.30 29.27
N GLN A 309 -63.24 -13.99 29.00
CA GLN A 309 -63.66 -13.32 27.75
C GLN A 309 -63.46 -11.81 27.78
N SER A 310 -63.34 -11.18 28.96
CA SER A 310 -63.11 -9.73 29.11
C SER A 310 -61.63 -9.35 29.09
N LEU A 311 -60.70 -10.30 29.10
CA LEU A 311 -59.26 -10.05 28.87
C LEU A 311 -59.02 -9.94 27.36
N PRO A 312 -58.34 -8.86 26.87
CA PRO A 312 -58.02 -8.74 25.45
C PRO A 312 -57.21 -9.95 25.03
N LYS A 313 -57.61 -10.60 23.92
CA LYS A 313 -56.85 -11.66 23.28
C LYS A 313 -55.49 -11.08 22.93
N GLN A 314 -54.49 -11.37 23.74
CA GLN A 314 -53.12 -11.13 23.33
C GLN A 314 -52.89 -12.00 22.10
N SER A 315 -52.52 -11.36 20.97
CA SER A 315 -51.98 -12.06 19.81
C SER A 315 -50.88 -13.01 20.27
N PRO A 316 -50.76 -14.19 19.70
CA PRO A 316 -49.62 -15.06 20.00
C PRO A 316 -48.34 -14.25 19.78
N ALA A 317 -47.54 -14.10 20.83
CA ALA A 317 -46.26 -13.43 20.74
C ALA A 317 -45.45 -14.06 19.60
N PRO A 318 -44.91 -13.29 18.66
CA PRO A 318 -44.08 -13.83 17.61
C PRO A 318 -42.91 -14.59 18.24
N LYS A 319 -42.54 -15.70 17.61
CA LYS A 319 -41.42 -16.52 18.12
C LYS A 319 -40.19 -15.63 18.37
N PRO A 320 -39.51 -15.74 19.51
CA PRO A 320 -38.41 -14.83 19.91
C PRO A 320 -37.37 -14.63 18.84
N VAL A 321 -37.13 -15.65 18.01
CA VAL A 321 -36.10 -15.65 16.93
C VAL A 321 -36.44 -14.64 15.82
N ASP A 322 -37.73 -14.52 15.43
CA ASP A 322 -38.15 -13.60 14.35
C ASP A 322 -38.06 -12.14 14.78
N TYR A 323 -38.29 -11.85 16.05
CA TYR A 323 -38.24 -10.50 16.60
C TYR A 323 -36.79 -10.01 16.72
N VAL A 324 -35.86 -10.88 17.15
CA VAL A 324 -34.42 -10.57 17.29
C VAL A 324 -33.80 -10.37 15.91
N GLN A 325 -34.07 -11.25 14.94
CA GLN A 325 -33.58 -11.07 13.58
C GLN A 325 -34.10 -9.78 12.94
N LYS A 326 -35.37 -9.45 13.15
CA LYS A 326 -35.96 -8.23 12.60
C LYS A 326 -35.43 -6.98 13.27
N ALA A 327 -35.21 -6.99 14.60
CA ALA A 327 -34.61 -5.89 15.35
C ALA A 327 -33.14 -5.66 14.97
N ILE A 328 -32.35 -6.73 14.79
CA ILE A 328 -30.95 -6.64 14.33
C ILE A 328 -30.87 -6.07 12.91
N VAL A 329 -31.71 -6.54 11.99
CA VAL A 329 -31.75 -6.03 10.61
C VAL A 329 -32.17 -4.56 10.58
N GLU A 330 -33.14 -4.16 11.36
CA GLU A 330 -33.62 -2.75 11.44
C GLU A 330 -32.58 -1.83 12.11
N ALA A 331 -31.87 -2.31 13.12
CA ALA A 331 -30.83 -1.52 13.80
C ALA A 331 -29.56 -1.33 12.96
N ILE A 332 -29.19 -2.32 12.14
CA ILE A 332 -27.97 -2.29 11.30
C ILE A 332 -28.22 -1.55 9.97
N LYS A 333 -29.43 -1.61 9.43
CA LYS A 333 -29.80 -1.04 8.14
C LYS A 333 -29.38 0.43 7.94
N PRO A 334 -29.57 1.35 8.91
CA PRO A 334 -29.12 2.75 8.76
C PRO A 334 -27.60 2.88 8.67
N ALA A 335 -26.85 2.11 9.48
CA ALA A 335 -25.39 2.14 9.49
C ALA A 335 -24.80 1.57 8.19
N VAL A 336 -25.35 0.47 7.69
CA VAL A 336 -24.94 -0.15 6.42
C VAL A 336 -25.28 0.77 5.24
N ASN A 337 -26.46 1.37 5.21
CA ASN A 337 -26.85 2.30 4.15
C ASN A 337 -25.96 3.54 4.14
N LYS A 338 -25.67 4.12 5.31
CA LYS A 338 -24.78 5.27 5.43
C LYS A 338 -23.34 4.94 4.98
N ALA A 339 -22.79 3.80 5.40
CA ALA A 339 -21.46 3.35 4.95
C ALA A 339 -21.42 3.11 3.45
N TYR A 340 -22.50 2.61 2.85
CA TYR A 340 -22.60 2.40 1.41
C TYR A 340 -22.72 3.72 0.63
N GLU A 341 -23.49 4.69 1.14
CA GLU A 341 -23.63 6.02 0.56
C GLU A 341 -22.33 6.81 0.65
N ASP A 342 -21.66 6.79 1.81
CA ASP A 342 -20.36 7.42 2.02
C ASP A 342 -19.27 6.80 1.11
N ALA A 343 -19.27 5.47 0.91
CA ALA A 343 -18.38 4.78 -0.01
C ALA A 343 -18.65 5.15 -1.48
N GLN A 344 -19.91 5.27 -1.89
CA GLN A 344 -20.29 5.71 -3.23
C GLN A 344 -19.90 7.17 -3.50
N GLU A 345 -20.10 8.05 -2.53
CA GLU A 345 -19.74 9.46 -2.66
C GLU A 345 -18.22 9.65 -2.70
N ASN A 346 -17.46 8.89 -1.91
CA ASN A 346 -16.01 8.84 -1.99
C ASN A 346 -15.50 8.26 -3.32
N MET A 347 -16.16 7.23 -3.88
CA MET A 347 -15.85 6.75 -5.24
C MET A 347 -16.11 7.83 -6.31
N LYS A 348 -17.21 8.56 -6.22
CA LYS A 348 -17.53 9.65 -7.17
C LYS A 348 -16.54 10.80 -7.08
N ARG A 349 -16.07 11.15 -5.88
CA ARG A 349 -15.05 12.20 -5.68
C ARG A 349 -13.66 11.76 -6.12
N ARG A 350 -13.39 10.45 -6.18
CA ARG A 350 -12.10 9.85 -6.56
C ARG A 350 -12.04 9.33 -8.00
N VAL A 351 -13.05 9.53 -8.81
CA VAL A 351 -12.90 9.45 -10.25
C VAL A 351 -11.94 10.57 -10.63
N LEU A 352 -10.65 10.23 -10.63
CA LEU A 352 -9.59 11.05 -11.17
C LEU A 352 -10.08 11.64 -12.48
N PRO A 353 -9.87 12.96 -12.71
CA PRO A 353 -10.07 13.48 -14.03
C PRO A 353 -9.25 12.58 -14.96
N THR A 354 -9.92 11.93 -15.87
CA THR A 354 -9.29 11.26 -17.00
C THR A 354 -8.31 12.26 -17.55
N LEU A 355 -7.02 11.97 -17.42
CA LEU A 355 -5.99 12.71 -18.12
C LEU A 355 -6.36 12.58 -19.59
N ASP A 356 -6.95 13.64 -20.09
CA ASP A 356 -7.30 13.78 -21.49
C ASP A 356 -5.98 13.86 -22.26
N TYR A 357 -5.48 12.72 -22.69
CA TYR A 357 -4.42 12.60 -23.67
C TYR A 357 -5.03 12.89 -25.04
N SER A 358 -5.58 14.08 -25.22
CA SER A 358 -5.77 14.62 -26.55
C SER A 358 -4.39 15.00 -27.07
N ASP A 359 -3.86 14.11 -27.91
CA ASP A 359 -2.74 14.37 -28.81
C ASP A 359 -2.93 15.74 -29.48
N LYS A 360 -2.17 16.73 -29.04
CA LYS A 360 -1.83 17.83 -29.89
C LYS A 360 -0.61 17.41 -30.68
N ASP A 361 -0.87 16.87 -31.86
CA ASP A 361 0.06 16.90 -32.99
C ASP A 361 0.45 18.35 -33.23
N GLU A 362 1.54 18.79 -32.66
CA GLU A 362 2.33 19.88 -33.23
C GLU A 362 3.54 19.26 -33.91
N SER A 363 3.35 19.06 -35.20
CA SER A 363 4.41 18.90 -36.17
C SER A 363 5.25 20.19 -36.20
N ASP A 364 6.36 20.20 -35.49
CA ASP A 364 7.44 21.12 -35.74
C ASP A 364 8.64 20.36 -36.31
N GLU A 365 8.79 20.56 -37.63
CA GLU A 365 10.01 20.35 -38.40
C GLU A 365 11.19 21.03 -37.68
N TYR A 366 12.12 20.25 -37.20
CA TYR A 366 13.50 20.70 -37.02
C TYR A 366 14.42 19.82 -37.85
N SER A 367 14.64 20.28 -39.09
CA SER A 367 15.87 20.00 -39.83
C SER A 367 17.05 20.65 -39.05
N TYR A 368 17.95 19.83 -38.56
CA TYR A 368 19.42 19.94 -38.69
C TYR A 368 20.07 18.77 -37.93
#